data_d8ebb56d6fc1ddf454516576860727d4
#
_entry.id   d8ebb56d6fc1ddf454516576860727d4
#
_cell.length_a   1.000
_cell.length_b   1.000
_cell.length_c   1.000
_cell.angle_alpha   90.00
_cell.angle_beta   90.00
_cell.angle_gamma   90.00
#
_symmetry.space_group_name_H-M   'P 1'
#
loop_
_entity.id
_entity.type
_entity.pdbx_description
1 polymer ?
#
loop_
_entity_poly.entity_id
_entity_poly.type
_entity_poly.pdbx_seq_one_letter_code
_entity_poly.pdbx_strand_id
1 'polypeptide(L)'
;MSVGAMTYLARRLAPLALVLLAGLPLSACSKQPAVKRPPLEGAAIGGPFTLVDKDNKPVTWDSFKGRWRIVYFGYTFCPDVCPLDMQETMRGFAEFAKREPAKAAKVQPIFITVDPQRDTPEIVGQWTSAFGPRLLGLTGTPQQIESAAKAFAIYYKKGSDTPGGYLMDHVRITYLFDPDGKPIAMLPSDQGRKAVEAELEKWVK
;
A
#
# COMPACT_ATOMS: atom_id res chain seq x y z
N MET A 1 -46.87 32.91 -89.77
CA MET A 1 -45.67 32.67 -90.56
C MET A 1 -44.76 31.90 -89.69
N SER A 2 -44.72 30.71 -89.90
CA SER A 2 -43.76 29.85 -90.54
C SER A 2 -42.77 29.23 -89.50
N VAL A 3 -42.93 27.98 -89.27
CA VAL A 3 -42.11 26.82 -89.63
C VAL A 3 -40.94 26.68 -88.63
N GLY A 4 -40.69 25.58 -88.12
CA GLY A 4 -40.68 24.17 -88.30
C GLY A 4 -39.88 23.52 -87.24
N ALA A 5 -40.29 22.50 -86.78
CA ALA A 5 -39.98 21.13 -87.10
C ALA A 5 -38.61 20.61 -86.65
N MET A 6 -38.75 19.47 -86.03
CA MET A 6 -37.89 18.29 -86.13
C MET A 6 -36.82 18.08 -85.08
N THR A 7 -37.19 17.20 -84.18
CA THR A 7 -36.52 15.92 -83.90
C THR A 7 -34.99 15.88 -83.90
N TYR A 8 -34.43 15.38 -82.81
CA TYR A 8 -33.64 14.16 -82.87
C TYR A 8 -33.44 13.53 -81.48
N LEU A 9 -33.90 12.31 -81.47
CA LEU A 9 -33.55 11.30 -80.46
C LEU A 9 -32.03 11.19 -80.30
N ALA A 10 -31.48 11.36 -79.12
CA ALA A 10 -30.19 10.82 -78.83
C ALA A 10 -30.21 10.21 -77.42
N ARG A 11 -30.42 8.95 -77.44
CA ARG A 11 -30.28 7.96 -76.42
C ARG A 11 -28.78 7.97 -75.90
N ARG A 12 -28.50 8.48 -74.77
CA ARG A 12 -27.20 8.23 -74.17
C ARG A 12 -27.40 7.60 -72.80
N LEU A 13 -26.91 6.38 -72.73
CA LEU A 13 -26.74 5.52 -71.58
C LEU A 13 -25.85 6.24 -70.59
N ALA A 14 -26.35 6.56 -69.36
CA ALA A 14 -25.55 6.95 -68.24
C ALA A 14 -25.11 5.67 -67.52
N PRO A 15 -23.81 5.47 -67.27
CA PRO A 15 -23.36 4.35 -66.43
C PRO A 15 -23.71 4.60 -64.99
N LEU A 16 -24.35 3.63 -64.37
CA LEU A 16 -24.52 3.53 -62.92
C LEU A 16 -23.14 3.43 -62.29
N ALA A 17 -22.67 4.53 -61.68
CA ALA A 17 -21.50 4.51 -60.82
C ALA A 17 -21.94 3.94 -59.46
N LEU A 18 -21.68 2.66 -59.29
CA LEU A 18 -21.84 1.95 -58.00
C LEU A 18 -20.73 2.41 -57.06
N VAL A 19 -21.02 3.39 -56.21
CA VAL A 19 -20.12 3.81 -55.13
C VAL A 19 -20.16 2.74 -54.05
N LEU A 20 -19.19 1.82 -54.07
CA LEU A 20 -18.87 0.94 -52.95
C LEU A 20 -18.31 1.81 -51.82
N LEU A 21 -19.14 2.22 -50.87
CA LEU A 21 -18.67 2.69 -49.56
C LEU A 21 -18.06 1.50 -48.83
N ALA A 22 -16.73 1.37 -48.93
CA ALA A 22 -15.97 0.47 -48.08
C ALA A 22 -16.10 0.94 -46.65
N GLY A 23 -16.98 0.30 -45.88
CA GLY A 23 -17.09 0.49 -44.43
C GLY A 23 -15.81 0.02 -43.77
N LEU A 24 -14.91 0.96 -43.44
CA LEU A 24 -13.80 0.70 -42.54
C LEU A 24 -14.39 0.35 -41.17
N PRO A 25 -14.09 -0.84 -40.61
CA PRO A 25 -14.42 -1.10 -39.22
C PRO A 25 -13.59 -0.14 -38.38
N LEU A 26 -14.24 0.84 -37.71
CA LEU A 26 -13.63 1.55 -36.59
C LEU A 26 -13.38 0.49 -35.50
N SER A 27 -12.15 0.01 -35.43
CA SER A 27 -11.67 -0.75 -34.29
C SER A 27 -11.71 0.20 -33.10
N ALA A 28 -12.83 0.16 -32.37
CA ALA A 28 -12.93 0.78 -31.07
C ALA A 28 -11.91 0.07 -30.17
N CYS A 29 -10.73 0.67 -29.99
CA CYS A 29 -9.83 0.31 -28.91
C CYS A 29 -10.60 0.49 -27.61
N SER A 30 -11.25 -0.57 -27.13
CA SER A 30 -11.74 -0.64 -25.76
C SER A 30 -10.50 -0.53 -24.88
N LYS A 31 -10.29 0.63 -24.28
CA LYS A 31 -9.35 0.78 -23.16
C LYS A 31 -9.87 -0.15 -22.05
N GLN A 32 -9.38 -1.39 -22.05
CA GLN A 32 -9.54 -2.23 -20.87
C GLN A 32 -8.98 -1.42 -19.70
N PRO A 33 -9.75 -1.28 -18.59
CA PRO A 33 -9.22 -0.62 -17.40
C PRO A 33 -7.94 -1.35 -17.03
N ALA A 34 -6.83 -0.62 -17.03
CA ALA A 34 -5.54 -1.19 -16.66
C ALA A 34 -5.68 -1.80 -15.27
N VAL A 35 -5.48 -3.10 -15.15
CA VAL A 35 -5.45 -3.79 -13.86
C VAL A 35 -4.40 -3.08 -13.01
N LYS A 36 -4.84 -2.43 -11.95
CA LYS A 36 -3.97 -1.64 -11.10
C LYS A 36 -3.11 -2.60 -10.31
N ARG A 37 -1.85 -2.76 -10.72
CA ARG A 37 -0.90 -3.64 -10.04
C ARG A 37 -0.41 -2.98 -8.74
N PRO A 38 -0.20 -3.77 -7.68
CA PRO A 38 0.40 -3.27 -6.46
C PRO A 38 1.80 -2.68 -6.72
N PRO A 39 2.13 -1.51 -6.15
CA PRO A 39 3.43 -0.86 -6.38
C PRO A 39 4.63 -1.72 -5.95
N LEU A 40 4.46 -2.61 -4.97
CA LEU A 40 5.51 -3.50 -4.46
C LEU A 40 5.37 -4.94 -4.97
N GLU A 41 4.55 -5.18 -6.00
CA GLU A 41 4.39 -6.53 -6.58
C GLU A 41 5.74 -7.11 -7.01
N GLY A 42 6.09 -8.29 -6.49
CA GLY A 42 7.35 -8.98 -6.79
C GLY A 42 8.58 -8.45 -6.03
N ALA A 43 8.43 -7.44 -5.18
CA ALA A 43 9.54 -6.99 -4.35
C ALA A 43 9.91 -8.05 -3.29
N ALA A 44 11.20 -8.26 -3.09
CA ALA A 44 11.73 -9.15 -2.06
C ALA A 44 11.74 -8.45 -0.69
N ILE A 45 10.54 -8.11 -0.18
CA ILE A 45 10.33 -7.42 1.09
C ILE A 45 9.36 -8.25 1.93
N GLY A 46 9.68 -8.41 3.22
CA GLY A 46 8.94 -9.29 4.13
C GLY A 46 9.57 -10.66 4.21
N GLY A 47 9.24 -11.39 5.26
CA GLY A 47 9.78 -12.73 5.47
C GLY A 47 9.59 -13.19 6.93
N PRO A 48 10.02 -14.41 7.23
CA PRO A 48 9.84 -14.99 8.54
C PRO A 48 10.61 -14.18 9.61
N PHE A 49 9.97 -14.00 10.74
CA PHE A 49 10.59 -13.54 11.98
C PHE A 49 9.97 -14.29 13.16
N THR A 50 10.70 -14.29 14.28
CA THR A 50 10.19 -14.67 15.59
C THR A 50 10.59 -13.58 16.56
N LEU A 51 9.60 -12.83 17.04
CA LEU A 51 9.75 -11.73 17.98
C LEU A 51 8.87 -12.00 19.21
N VAL A 52 8.79 -11.07 20.15
CA VAL A 52 7.92 -11.18 21.32
C VAL A 52 7.01 -9.96 21.43
N ASP A 53 5.81 -10.17 21.96
CA ASP A 53 4.88 -9.10 22.32
C ASP A 53 5.15 -8.55 23.74
N LYS A 54 4.30 -7.62 24.18
CA LYS A 54 4.37 -7.01 25.53
C LYS A 54 4.32 -8.00 26.69
N ASP A 55 3.79 -9.21 26.49
CA ASP A 55 3.64 -10.27 27.48
C ASP A 55 4.74 -11.33 27.35
N ASN A 56 5.82 -11.04 26.60
CA ASN A 56 6.90 -11.96 26.25
C ASN A 56 6.42 -13.22 25.49
N LYS A 57 5.24 -13.17 24.86
CA LYS A 57 4.74 -14.29 24.06
C LYS A 57 5.39 -14.26 22.68
N PRO A 58 5.86 -15.41 22.18
CA PRO A 58 6.39 -15.51 20.83
C PRO A 58 5.35 -15.15 19.77
N VAL A 59 5.72 -14.28 18.85
CA VAL A 59 4.94 -13.87 17.68
C VAL A 59 5.78 -14.09 16.43
N THR A 60 5.25 -14.83 15.48
CA THR A 60 5.91 -15.13 14.22
C THR A 60 5.20 -14.40 13.07
N TRP A 61 5.88 -14.27 11.93
CA TRP A 61 5.23 -13.76 10.71
C TRP A 61 4.00 -14.59 10.34
N ASP A 62 4.05 -15.90 10.52
CA ASP A 62 2.94 -16.80 10.23
C ASP A 62 1.76 -16.68 11.19
N SER A 63 1.94 -16.06 12.36
CA SER A 63 0.83 -15.73 13.27
C SER A 63 -0.23 -14.83 12.63
N PHE A 64 0.12 -14.17 11.53
CA PHE A 64 -0.77 -13.27 10.78
C PHE A 64 -1.23 -13.84 9.45
N LYS A 65 -1.06 -15.13 9.19
CA LYS A 65 -1.53 -15.77 7.95
C LYS A 65 -3.02 -15.56 7.77
N GLY A 66 -3.45 -15.18 6.56
CA GLY A 66 -4.84 -14.86 6.27
C GLY A 66 -5.27 -13.43 6.66
N ARG A 67 -4.36 -12.62 7.19
CA ARG A 67 -4.62 -11.22 7.57
C ARG A 67 -3.74 -10.26 6.78
N TRP A 68 -4.31 -9.13 6.41
CA TRP A 68 -3.56 -7.97 5.97
C TRP A 68 -2.67 -7.47 7.11
N ARG A 69 -1.51 -6.95 6.79
CA ARG A 69 -0.56 -6.45 7.80
C ARG A 69 -0.10 -5.05 7.43
N ILE A 70 -0.22 -4.14 8.38
CA ILE A 70 0.45 -2.82 8.32
C ILE A 70 1.69 -2.96 9.18
N VAL A 71 2.89 -2.76 8.64
CA VAL A 71 4.15 -2.96 9.36
C VAL A 71 4.99 -1.70 9.33
N TYR A 72 5.37 -1.22 10.52
CA TYR A 72 6.27 -0.09 10.70
C TYR A 72 7.42 -0.48 11.63
N PHE A 73 8.65 -0.10 11.22
CA PHE A 73 9.83 -0.22 12.06
C PHE A 73 10.22 1.14 12.61
N GLY A 74 10.42 1.22 13.92
CA GLY A 74 10.76 2.45 14.63
C GLY A 74 11.31 2.18 16.01
N TYR A 75 11.34 3.17 16.89
CA TYR A 75 11.73 2.99 18.31
C TYR A 75 10.92 3.93 19.19
N THR A 76 10.70 3.50 20.46
CA THR A 76 9.79 4.21 21.36
C THR A 76 10.36 5.54 21.88
N PHE A 77 11.68 5.66 21.93
CA PHE A 77 12.40 6.87 22.35
C PHE A 77 12.61 7.89 21.22
N CYS A 78 11.97 7.68 20.06
CA CYS A 78 12.01 8.64 18.97
C CYS A 78 11.27 9.92 19.37
N PRO A 79 11.95 11.09 19.35
CA PRO A 79 11.33 12.33 19.83
C PRO A 79 10.39 12.99 18.82
N ASP A 80 10.33 12.50 17.57
CA ASP A 80 9.72 13.23 16.46
C ASP A 80 8.92 12.32 15.52
N VAL A 81 9.59 11.69 14.57
CA VAL A 81 8.89 11.11 13.39
C VAL A 81 8.12 9.83 13.70
N CYS A 82 8.60 8.94 14.55
CA CYS A 82 7.91 7.68 14.84
C CYS A 82 6.51 7.88 15.44
N PRO A 83 6.33 8.73 16.48
CA PRO A 83 4.99 8.97 17.02
C PRO A 83 4.06 9.65 16.01
N LEU A 84 4.56 10.54 15.14
CA LEU A 84 3.77 11.19 14.10
C LEU A 84 3.31 10.18 13.06
N ASP A 85 4.22 9.35 12.53
CA ASP A 85 3.90 8.34 11.53
C ASP A 85 2.89 7.32 12.08
N MET A 86 3.08 6.86 13.30
CA MET A 86 2.14 5.93 13.93
C MET A 86 0.79 6.57 14.21
N GLN A 87 0.76 7.83 14.64
CA GLN A 87 -0.48 8.56 14.85
C GLN A 87 -1.28 8.67 13.55
N GLU A 88 -0.65 9.11 12.46
CA GLU A 88 -1.34 9.29 11.18
C GLU A 88 -1.73 7.92 10.57
N THR A 89 -0.87 6.90 10.69
CA THR A 89 -1.20 5.54 10.27
C THR A 89 -2.42 4.99 11.01
N MET A 90 -2.42 5.07 12.33
CA MET A 90 -3.51 4.51 13.13
C MET A 90 -4.80 5.32 13.04
N ARG A 91 -4.72 6.64 12.85
CA ARG A 91 -5.91 7.49 12.55
C ARG A 91 -6.48 7.15 11.17
N GLY A 92 -5.65 7.01 10.14
CA GLY A 92 -6.10 6.59 8.81
C GLY A 92 -6.73 5.20 8.83
N PHE A 93 -6.12 4.27 9.55
CA PHE A 93 -6.70 2.94 9.77
C PHE A 93 -8.04 3.00 10.53
N ALA A 94 -8.19 3.88 11.52
CA ALA A 94 -9.45 4.04 12.25
C ALA A 94 -10.56 4.63 11.36
N GLU A 95 -10.26 5.60 10.49
CA GLU A 95 -11.22 6.12 9.49
C GLU A 95 -11.63 5.03 8.49
N PHE A 96 -10.67 4.28 7.97
CA PHE A 96 -10.93 3.11 7.13
C PHE A 96 -11.84 2.09 7.85
N ALA A 97 -11.56 1.79 9.12
CA ALA A 97 -12.35 0.83 9.91
C ALA A 97 -13.80 1.27 10.15
N LYS A 98 -14.06 2.57 10.23
CA LYS A 98 -15.43 3.10 10.31
C LYS A 98 -16.22 2.86 9.04
N ARG A 99 -15.58 2.95 7.87
CA ARG A 99 -16.23 2.79 6.56
C ARG A 99 -16.32 1.33 6.13
N GLU A 100 -15.29 0.56 6.40
CA GLU A 100 -15.11 -0.82 5.93
C GLU A 100 -14.82 -1.78 7.11
N PRO A 101 -15.73 -1.90 8.11
CA PRO A 101 -15.44 -2.63 9.34
C PRO A 101 -15.10 -4.10 9.11
N ALA A 102 -15.73 -4.76 8.14
CA ALA A 102 -15.47 -6.16 7.83
C ALA A 102 -14.08 -6.38 7.22
N LYS A 103 -13.60 -5.44 6.40
CA LYS A 103 -12.24 -5.49 5.84
C LYS A 103 -11.21 -5.15 6.91
N ALA A 104 -11.46 -4.10 7.69
CA ALA A 104 -10.57 -3.67 8.76
C ALA A 104 -10.39 -4.75 9.83
N ALA A 105 -11.40 -5.57 10.09
CA ALA A 105 -11.29 -6.72 11.00
C ALA A 105 -10.19 -7.70 10.57
N LYS A 106 -9.88 -7.77 9.28
CA LYS A 106 -8.84 -8.63 8.72
C LYS A 106 -7.45 -7.97 8.66
N VAL A 107 -7.30 -6.73 9.13
CA VAL A 107 -6.02 -6.01 9.12
C VAL A 107 -5.38 -6.03 10.50
N GLN A 108 -4.10 -6.32 10.57
CA GLN A 108 -3.28 -6.26 11.79
C GLN A 108 -2.20 -5.18 11.63
N PRO A 109 -2.31 -4.04 12.34
CA PRO A 109 -1.22 -3.10 12.50
C PRO A 109 -0.15 -3.65 13.44
N ILE A 110 1.12 -3.50 13.06
CA ILE A 110 2.29 -4.05 13.75
C ILE A 110 3.37 -2.97 13.80
N PHE A 111 3.87 -2.70 14.98
CA PHE A 111 5.08 -1.92 15.24
C PHE A 111 6.20 -2.88 15.63
N ILE A 112 7.37 -2.75 15.02
CA ILE A 112 8.56 -3.54 15.34
C ILE A 112 9.67 -2.56 15.75
N THR A 113 10.23 -2.74 16.93
CA THR A 113 11.34 -1.87 17.36
C THR A 113 12.61 -2.13 16.55
N VAL A 114 13.42 -1.07 16.38
CA VAL A 114 14.81 -1.15 15.90
C VAL A 114 15.81 -0.91 17.02
N ASP A 115 15.33 -0.75 18.25
CA ASP A 115 16.17 -0.47 19.44
C ASP A 115 15.81 -1.41 20.61
N PRO A 116 16.06 -2.71 20.47
CA PRO A 116 15.68 -3.69 21.49
C PRO A 116 16.43 -3.53 22.82
N GLN A 117 17.48 -2.69 22.85
CA GLN A 117 18.22 -2.42 24.08
C GLN A 117 17.40 -1.56 25.07
N ARG A 118 16.64 -0.58 24.56
CA ARG A 118 15.76 0.28 25.36
C ARG A 118 14.30 -0.16 25.30
N ASP A 119 13.89 -0.69 24.18
CA ASP A 119 12.51 -1.07 23.90
C ASP A 119 12.21 -2.48 24.40
N THR A 120 12.10 -2.62 25.73
CA THR A 120 11.65 -3.88 26.34
C THR A 120 10.21 -4.20 25.96
N PRO A 121 9.74 -5.45 26.13
CA PRO A 121 8.33 -5.82 25.88
C PRO A 121 7.34 -4.90 26.55
N GLU A 122 7.56 -4.54 27.81
CA GLU A 122 6.71 -3.63 28.57
C GLU A 122 6.68 -2.22 27.96
N ILE A 123 7.85 -1.65 27.64
CA ILE A 123 7.97 -0.30 27.06
C ILE A 123 7.27 -0.23 25.70
N VAL A 124 7.51 -1.21 24.84
CA VAL A 124 6.85 -1.28 23.53
C VAL A 124 5.33 -1.40 23.70
N GLY A 125 4.87 -2.22 24.66
CA GLY A 125 3.45 -2.37 24.96
C GLY A 125 2.81 -1.07 25.44
N GLN A 126 3.46 -0.35 26.35
CA GLN A 126 2.99 0.95 26.84
C GLN A 126 2.91 1.97 25.70
N TRP A 127 3.98 2.10 24.92
CA TRP A 127 4.05 3.04 23.82
C TRP A 127 2.97 2.77 22.74
N THR A 128 2.84 1.52 22.30
CA THR A 128 1.86 1.15 21.27
C THR A 128 0.41 1.33 21.73
N SER A 129 0.13 1.17 23.03
CA SER A 129 -1.22 1.38 23.59
C SER A 129 -1.75 2.81 23.41
N ALA A 130 -0.86 3.80 23.30
CA ALA A 130 -1.23 5.20 23.06
C ALA A 130 -1.88 5.42 21.66
N PHE A 131 -1.66 4.51 20.72
CA PHE A 131 -2.20 4.58 19.36
C PHE A 131 -3.44 3.69 19.17
N GLY A 132 -3.92 3.08 20.22
CA GLY A 132 -5.14 2.25 20.25
C GLY A 132 -4.89 0.75 20.40
N PRO A 133 -5.94 -0.01 20.77
CA PRO A 133 -5.80 -1.41 21.19
C PRO A 133 -5.45 -2.38 20.04
N ARG A 134 -5.50 -1.91 18.81
CA ARG A 134 -5.24 -2.75 17.63
C ARG A 134 -3.77 -2.78 17.20
N LEU A 135 -2.97 -1.83 17.64
CA LEU A 135 -1.55 -1.78 17.32
C LEU A 135 -0.79 -2.80 18.17
N LEU A 136 -0.22 -3.80 17.52
CA LEU A 136 0.62 -4.80 18.16
C LEU A 136 2.07 -4.32 18.16
N GLY A 137 2.67 -4.17 19.32
CA GLY A 137 4.10 -3.86 19.48
C GLY A 137 4.93 -5.12 19.62
N LEU A 138 6.04 -5.19 18.91
CA LEU A 138 6.97 -6.33 18.92
C LEU A 138 8.40 -5.86 19.20
N THR A 139 9.11 -6.66 19.99
CA THR A 139 10.54 -6.53 20.26
C THR A 139 11.19 -7.91 20.25
N GLY A 140 12.48 -7.99 20.57
CA GLY A 140 13.22 -9.26 20.62
C GLY A 140 14.68 -9.04 20.97
N THR A 141 15.51 -10.05 20.77
CA THR A 141 16.96 -9.88 20.87
C THR A 141 17.49 -9.02 19.73
N PRO A 142 18.67 -8.38 19.87
CA PRO A 142 19.30 -7.63 18.79
C PRO A 142 19.40 -8.45 17.48
N GLN A 143 19.74 -9.73 17.57
CA GLN A 143 19.87 -10.62 16.42
C GLN A 143 18.52 -10.89 15.73
N GLN A 144 17.44 -11.04 16.51
CA GLN A 144 16.10 -11.22 15.97
C GLN A 144 15.61 -9.96 15.25
N ILE A 145 15.87 -8.78 15.84
CA ILE A 145 15.52 -7.49 15.23
C ILE A 145 16.33 -7.26 13.95
N GLU A 146 17.63 -7.54 13.95
CA GLU A 146 18.49 -7.43 12.77
C GLU A 146 17.98 -8.34 11.63
N SER A 147 17.66 -9.60 11.96
CA SER A 147 17.10 -10.54 10.98
C SER A 147 15.77 -10.05 10.40
N ALA A 148 14.85 -9.57 11.24
CA ALA A 148 13.58 -9.01 10.80
C ALA A 148 13.79 -7.77 9.93
N ALA A 149 14.59 -6.80 10.37
CA ALA A 149 14.90 -5.59 9.63
C ALA A 149 15.48 -5.90 8.23
N LYS A 150 16.41 -6.86 8.15
CA LYS A 150 16.98 -7.32 6.88
C LYS A 150 15.92 -7.91 5.95
N ALA A 151 15.04 -8.76 6.46
CA ALA A 151 13.96 -9.36 5.67
C ALA A 151 12.97 -8.31 5.12
N PHE A 152 12.78 -7.20 5.84
CA PHE A 152 11.90 -6.11 5.44
C PHE A 152 12.62 -4.94 4.75
N ALA A 153 13.88 -5.11 4.37
CA ALA A 153 14.72 -4.08 3.75
C ALA A 153 14.78 -2.77 4.57
N ILE A 154 14.79 -2.89 5.90
CA ILE A 154 14.89 -1.77 6.83
C ILE A 154 16.35 -1.56 7.21
N TYR A 155 16.88 -0.41 6.83
CA TYR A 155 18.17 0.06 7.34
C TYR A 155 17.96 0.80 8.66
N TYR A 156 18.79 0.49 9.65
CA TYR A 156 18.86 1.22 10.90
C TYR A 156 20.28 1.15 11.49
N LYS A 157 20.62 2.12 12.29
CA LYS A 157 21.87 2.15 13.07
C LYS A 157 21.70 3.05 14.30
N LYS A 158 22.54 2.86 15.31
CA LYS A 158 22.69 3.81 16.40
C LYS A 158 23.24 5.14 15.81
N GLY A 159 22.51 6.21 16.05
CA GLY A 159 22.86 7.56 15.65
C GLY A 159 23.61 8.31 16.73
N SER A 160 23.43 9.63 16.78
CA SER A 160 24.12 10.52 17.71
C SER A 160 23.66 10.34 19.16
N ASP A 161 24.61 10.47 20.08
CA ASP A 161 24.31 10.57 21.51
C ASP A 161 23.68 11.95 21.80
N THR A 162 22.75 11.97 22.74
CA THR A 162 22.03 13.15 23.22
C THR A 162 22.01 13.18 24.76
N PRO A 163 21.66 14.30 25.39
CA PRO A 163 21.54 14.34 26.85
C PRO A 163 20.53 13.33 27.43
N GLY A 164 19.55 12.89 26.62
CA GLY A 164 18.54 11.89 27.00
C GLY A 164 18.87 10.46 26.57
N GLY A 165 20.10 10.18 26.08
CA GLY A 165 20.52 8.90 25.54
C GLY A 165 21.05 9.01 24.11
N TYR A 166 20.59 8.17 23.21
CA TYR A 166 20.99 8.20 21.80
C TYR A 166 19.78 8.15 20.87
N LEU A 167 19.98 8.61 19.65
CA LEU A 167 19.00 8.47 18.57
C LEU A 167 19.27 7.19 17.76
N MET A 168 18.25 6.72 17.07
CA MET A 168 18.39 5.68 16.05
C MET A 168 18.09 6.29 14.68
N ASP A 169 19.03 6.19 13.75
CA ASP A 169 18.77 6.45 12.34
C ASP A 169 18.09 5.23 11.74
N HIS A 170 16.94 5.42 11.11
CA HIS A 170 16.25 4.34 10.40
C HIS A 170 15.40 4.87 9.24
N VAL A 171 15.09 3.99 8.27
CA VAL A 171 14.16 4.32 7.19
C VAL A 171 12.72 4.44 7.70
N ARG A 172 12.04 5.50 7.29
CA ARG A 172 10.63 5.79 7.59
C ARG A 172 9.72 5.19 6.53
N ILE A 173 9.34 3.94 6.69
CA ILE A 173 8.44 3.25 5.75
C ILE A 173 7.37 2.51 6.52
N THR A 174 6.11 2.74 6.16
CA THR A 174 4.97 1.93 6.60
C THR A 174 4.56 1.02 5.46
N TYR A 175 4.74 -0.28 5.60
CA TYR A 175 4.38 -1.25 4.59
C TYR A 175 2.96 -1.78 4.78
N LEU A 176 2.30 -2.08 3.65
CA LEU A 176 1.09 -2.89 3.61
C LEU A 176 1.39 -4.23 2.93
N PHE A 177 1.03 -5.34 3.60
CA PHE A 177 1.12 -6.69 3.08
C PHE A 177 -0.26 -7.33 2.95
N ASP A 178 -0.42 -8.20 1.96
CA ASP A 178 -1.64 -8.98 1.76
C ASP A 178 -1.75 -10.16 2.76
N PRO A 179 -2.86 -10.92 2.74
CA PRO A 179 -3.07 -12.08 3.60
C PRO A 179 -2.04 -13.21 3.43
N ASP A 180 -1.39 -13.30 2.28
CA ASP A 180 -0.31 -14.26 2.01
C ASP A 180 1.07 -13.74 2.46
N GLY A 181 1.16 -12.49 2.91
CA GLY A 181 2.39 -11.84 3.33
C GLY A 181 3.21 -11.26 2.18
N LYS A 182 2.61 -11.06 1.01
CA LYS A 182 3.25 -10.39 -0.13
C LYS A 182 3.17 -8.88 0.05
N PRO A 183 4.24 -8.13 -0.25
CA PRO A 183 4.22 -6.67 -0.16
C PRO A 183 3.31 -6.07 -1.25
N ILE A 184 2.48 -5.12 -0.85
CA ILE A 184 1.48 -4.47 -1.71
C ILE A 184 1.86 -3.02 -1.99
N ALA A 185 2.05 -2.23 -0.94
CA ALA A 185 2.29 -0.79 -1.06
C ALA A 185 3.03 -0.24 0.17
N MET A 186 3.51 0.98 0.05
CA MET A 186 3.87 1.83 1.18
C MET A 186 2.68 2.72 1.51
N LEU A 187 2.30 2.77 2.78
CA LEU A 187 1.29 3.70 3.27
C LEU A 187 1.93 5.08 3.49
N PRO A 188 1.35 6.14 2.94
CA PRO A 188 1.93 7.48 2.98
C PRO A 188 1.64 8.20 4.32
N SER A 189 2.23 7.70 5.41
CA SER A 189 2.03 8.24 6.77
C SER A 189 2.49 9.71 6.89
N ASP A 190 3.50 10.09 6.14
CA ASP A 190 4.04 11.45 6.03
C ASP A 190 3.09 12.43 5.32
N GLN A 191 2.09 11.93 4.58
CA GLN A 191 1.07 12.74 3.91
C GLN A 191 -0.24 12.81 4.72
N GLY A 192 -0.25 12.21 5.91
CA GLY A 192 -1.35 12.26 6.86
C GLY A 192 -2.42 11.19 6.66
N ARG A 193 -3.32 11.12 7.65
CA ARG A 193 -4.32 10.05 7.79
C ARG A 193 -5.22 9.83 6.58
N LYS A 194 -5.56 10.89 5.83
CA LYS A 194 -6.43 10.78 4.66
C LYS A 194 -5.76 10.02 3.51
N ALA A 195 -4.46 10.22 3.34
CA ALA A 195 -3.68 9.49 2.34
C ALA A 195 -3.52 8.01 2.74
N VAL A 196 -3.31 7.73 4.02
CA VAL A 196 -3.29 6.36 4.56
C VAL A 196 -4.64 5.67 4.36
N GLU A 197 -5.76 6.32 4.72
CA GLU A 197 -7.12 5.80 4.52
C GLU A 197 -7.37 5.43 3.06
N ALA A 198 -7.08 6.35 2.14
CA ALA A 198 -7.28 6.14 0.70
C ALA A 198 -6.46 4.97 0.14
N GLU A 199 -5.23 4.79 0.63
CA GLU A 199 -4.38 3.67 0.19
C GLU A 199 -4.88 2.33 0.76
N LEU A 200 -5.43 2.31 1.98
CA LEU A 200 -6.09 1.13 2.55
C LEU A 200 -7.36 0.77 1.78
N GLU A 201 -8.23 1.73 1.46
CA GLU A 201 -9.45 1.52 0.66
C GLU A 201 -9.13 0.92 -0.73
N LYS A 202 -8.03 1.34 -1.32
CA LYS A 202 -7.59 0.91 -2.64
C LYS A 202 -7.16 -0.55 -2.68
N TRP A 203 -6.48 -1.03 -1.63
CA TRP A 203 -5.83 -2.35 -1.66
C TRP A 203 -6.51 -3.41 -0.80
N VAL A 204 -7.04 -3.08 0.38
CA VAL A 204 -7.64 -4.07 1.30
C VAL A 204 -8.99 -4.55 0.77
N LYS A 205 -9.12 -5.87 0.58
CA LYS A 205 -10.29 -6.53 -0.03
C LYS A 205 -11.04 -7.42 0.97
#